data_8bf60467729f3f76eb14c0f86de0ce42
#
_entry.id   8bf60467729f3f76eb14c0f86de0ce42
#
_cell.length_a   1.000
_cell.length_b   1.000
_cell.length_c   1.000
_cell.angle_alpha   90.00
_cell.angle_beta   90.00
_cell.angle_gamma   90.00
#
_symmetry.space_group_name_H-M   'P 1'
#
loop_
_entity.id
_entity.type
_entity.pdbx_description
1 polymer ?
#
loop_
_entity_poly.entity_id
_entity_poly.type
_entity_poly.pdbx_seq_one_letter_code
_entity_poly.pdbx_strand_id
1 'polypeptide(L)'
;MNEREKIIRLWFDMWLKQQDLGMDKIFTEDVVYTESWCPKYENLKTVKHWFQEWNTRGKVVVWEIKQFFHKENQTIVEWYFKNGMNNGDIEEFDGISLIEWTE
;
A
#
# COMPACT_ATOMS: atom_id res chain seq x y z
N MET A 1 -3.74 9.26 -17.68
CA MET A 1 -3.02 8.44 -16.71
C MET A 1 -3.44 6.99 -16.82
N ASN A 2 -2.47 6.09 -16.74
CA ASN A 2 -2.69 4.65 -16.79
C ASN A 2 -3.60 4.20 -15.63
N GLU A 3 -4.53 3.30 -15.91
CA GLU A 3 -5.50 2.84 -14.92
C GLU A 3 -4.81 2.15 -13.72
N ARG A 4 -3.76 1.38 -14.00
CA ARG A 4 -2.99 0.70 -12.95
C ARG A 4 -2.33 1.70 -12.01
N GLU A 5 -1.80 2.78 -12.57
CA GLU A 5 -1.15 3.83 -11.78
C GLU A 5 -2.17 4.55 -10.90
N LYS A 6 -3.38 4.76 -11.40
CA LYS A 6 -4.45 5.37 -10.61
C LYS A 6 -4.80 4.51 -9.39
N ILE A 7 -4.86 3.20 -9.58
CA ILE A 7 -5.17 2.24 -8.51
C ILE A 7 -4.08 2.28 -7.44
N ILE A 8 -2.82 2.30 -7.86
CA ILE A 8 -1.70 2.36 -6.93
C ILE A 8 -1.72 3.68 -6.15
N ARG A 9 -1.96 4.80 -6.84
CA ARG A 9 -2.06 6.11 -6.17
C ARG A 9 -3.21 6.14 -5.19
N LEU A 10 -4.32 5.53 -5.52
CA LEU A 10 -5.47 5.44 -4.61
C LEU A 10 -5.11 4.68 -3.34
N TRP A 11 -4.40 3.55 -3.47
CA TRP A 11 -3.94 2.78 -2.33
C TRP A 11 -3.04 3.61 -1.40
N PHE A 12 -2.09 4.34 -1.97
CA PHE A 12 -1.20 5.20 -1.19
C PHE A 12 -1.99 6.32 -0.51
N ASP A 13 -2.97 6.90 -1.20
CA ASP A 13 -3.82 7.95 -0.64
C ASP A 13 -4.63 7.45 0.56
N MET A 14 -5.06 6.19 0.55
CA MET A 14 -5.80 5.63 1.68
C MET A 14 -4.96 5.68 2.96
N TRP A 15 -3.68 5.38 2.86
CA TRP A 15 -2.77 5.44 4.00
C TRP A 15 -2.51 6.87 4.44
N LEU A 16 -2.30 7.77 3.50
CA LEU A 16 -2.05 9.18 3.81
C LEU A 16 -3.26 9.83 4.47
N LYS A 17 -4.46 9.45 4.06
CA LYS A 17 -5.71 10.00 4.59
C LYS A 17 -6.27 9.18 5.76
N GLN A 18 -5.69 8.04 6.03
CA GLN A 18 -6.17 7.10 7.06
C GLN A 18 -7.62 6.70 6.83
N GLN A 19 -7.98 6.44 5.58
CA GLN A 19 -9.36 6.18 5.18
C GLN A 19 -9.42 5.13 4.08
N ASP A 20 -10.34 4.17 4.22
CA ASP A 20 -10.63 3.20 3.16
C ASP A 20 -11.45 3.91 2.08
N LEU A 21 -10.84 4.12 0.93
CA LEU A 21 -11.45 4.79 -0.21
C LEU A 21 -11.91 3.79 -1.29
N GLY A 22 -12.02 2.52 -0.93
CA GLY A 22 -12.49 1.48 -1.83
C GLY A 22 -11.53 0.32 -2.00
N MET A 23 -11.02 -0.24 -0.90
CA MET A 23 -10.13 -1.40 -0.97
C MET A 23 -10.77 -2.57 -1.71
N ASP A 24 -12.08 -2.74 -1.55
CA ASP A 24 -12.82 -3.82 -2.22
C ASP A 24 -12.91 -3.63 -3.74
N LYS A 25 -12.56 -2.44 -4.23
CA LYS A 25 -12.56 -2.15 -5.67
C LYS A 25 -11.20 -2.33 -6.30
N ILE A 26 -10.14 -2.32 -5.51
CA ILE A 26 -8.77 -2.43 -6.03
C ILE A 26 -8.10 -3.77 -5.72
N PHE A 27 -8.54 -4.46 -4.68
CA PHE A 27 -8.01 -5.77 -4.31
C PHE A 27 -9.04 -6.86 -4.56
N THR A 28 -8.58 -8.03 -4.98
CA THR A 28 -9.43 -9.22 -5.07
C THR A 28 -9.69 -9.75 -3.66
N GLU A 29 -10.74 -10.57 -3.50
CA GLU A 29 -11.05 -11.15 -2.19
C GLU A 29 -9.94 -12.07 -1.68
N ASP A 30 -9.22 -12.71 -2.60
CA ASP A 30 -8.13 -13.63 -2.27
C ASP A 30 -6.75 -12.98 -2.36
N VAL A 31 -6.69 -11.65 -2.30
CA VAL A 31 -5.43 -10.91 -2.38
C VAL A 31 -4.43 -11.39 -1.32
N VAL A 32 -3.16 -11.38 -1.69
CA VAL A 32 -2.07 -11.63 -0.76
C VAL A 32 -1.20 -10.39 -0.75
N TYR A 33 -1.03 -9.80 0.42
CA TYR A 33 -0.20 -8.61 0.61
C TYR A 33 0.96 -8.97 1.52
N THR A 34 2.17 -8.84 1.02
CA THR A 34 3.38 -9.18 1.77
C THR A 34 4.22 -7.93 1.99
N GLU A 35 4.57 -7.66 3.25
CA GLU A 35 5.49 -6.56 3.55
C GLU A 35 6.92 -7.03 3.35
N SER A 36 7.81 -6.10 3.01
CA SER A 36 9.20 -6.42 2.65
C SER A 36 9.99 -7.09 3.78
N TRP A 37 9.57 -6.91 5.03
CA TRP A 37 10.24 -7.48 6.19
C TRP A 37 9.51 -8.67 6.79
N CYS A 38 8.59 -9.27 6.03
CA CYS A 38 8.05 -10.59 6.30
C CYS A 38 6.54 -10.76 6.54
N PRO A 39 5.82 -9.90 7.27
CA PRO A 39 4.39 -10.13 7.50
C PRO A 39 3.63 -10.28 6.19
N LYS A 40 2.71 -11.22 6.18
CA LYS A 40 1.93 -11.57 5.01
C LYS A 40 0.46 -11.59 5.40
N TYR A 41 -0.34 -10.89 4.63
CA TYR A 41 -1.78 -10.77 4.89
C TYR A 41 -2.53 -11.44 3.75
N GLU A 42 -3.24 -12.52 4.07
CA GLU A 42 -3.98 -13.29 3.07
C GLU A 42 -5.46 -12.93 3.16
N ASN A 43 -6.05 -12.65 2.02
CA ASN A 43 -7.41 -12.21 1.74
C ASN A 43 -7.70 -10.75 2.12
N LEU A 44 -8.70 -10.22 1.47
CA LEU A 44 -9.06 -8.80 1.59
C LEU A 44 -9.49 -8.42 3.00
N LYS A 45 -10.22 -9.30 3.67
CA LYS A 45 -10.68 -9.03 5.04
C LYS A 45 -9.50 -8.80 5.97
N THR A 46 -8.45 -9.60 5.83
CA THR A 46 -7.24 -9.48 6.66
C THR A 46 -6.48 -8.19 6.33
N VAL A 47 -6.38 -7.83 5.05
CA VAL A 47 -5.74 -6.57 4.65
C VAL A 47 -6.48 -5.38 5.24
N LYS A 48 -7.82 -5.39 5.21
CA LYS A 48 -8.62 -4.31 5.79
C LYS A 48 -8.42 -4.21 7.31
N HIS A 49 -8.36 -5.35 7.99
CA HIS A 49 -8.13 -5.38 9.43
C HIS A 49 -6.76 -4.81 9.77
N TRP A 50 -5.73 -5.23 9.06
CA TRP A 50 -4.38 -4.71 9.23
C TRP A 50 -4.33 -3.20 9.02
N PHE A 51 -4.95 -2.71 7.95
CA PHE A 51 -5.02 -1.28 7.66
C PHE A 51 -5.64 -0.50 8.83
N GLN A 52 -6.77 -0.96 9.33
CA GLN A 52 -7.47 -0.29 10.43
C GLN A 52 -6.64 -0.31 11.71
N GLU A 53 -6.08 -1.46 12.04
CA GLU A 53 -5.32 -1.65 13.26
C GLU A 53 -4.04 -0.82 13.26
N TRP A 54 -3.30 -0.86 12.15
CA TRP A 54 -2.06 -0.09 12.04
C TRP A 54 -2.30 1.41 12.22
N ASN A 55 -3.37 1.92 11.62
CA ASN A 55 -3.70 3.34 11.69
C ASN A 55 -4.17 3.80 13.08
N THR A 56 -4.41 2.87 14.01
CA THR A 56 -4.64 3.23 15.42
C THR A 56 -3.33 3.45 16.16
N ARG A 57 -2.22 2.93 15.64
CA ARG A 57 -0.90 3.01 16.29
C ARG A 57 0.02 4.06 15.69
N GLY A 58 -0.26 4.51 14.49
CA GLY A 58 0.61 5.45 13.81
C GLY A 58 -0.05 6.07 12.60
N LYS A 59 0.74 6.83 11.87
CA LYS A 59 0.27 7.55 10.69
C LYS A 59 1.35 7.56 9.61
N VAL A 60 0.95 7.28 8.37
CA VAL A 60 1.83 7.49 7.22
C VAL A 60 1.86 8.99 6.93
N VAL A 61 3.03 9.58 7.04
CA VAL A 61 3.22 11.03 6.87
C VAL A 61 3.49 11.37 5.42
N VAL A 62 4.34 10.54 4.76
CA VAL A 62 4.70 10.71 3.36
C VAL A 62 4.74 9.33 2.72
N TRP A 63 4.17 9.21 1.54
CA TRP A 63 4.36 8.02 0.72
C TRP A 63 4.34 8.49 -0.72
N GLU A 64 5.53 8.78 -1.24
CA GLU A 64 5.73 9.47 -2.50
C GLU A 64 6.17 8.52 -3.58
N ILE A 65 5.48 8.53 -4.70
CA ILE A 65 5.80 7.68 -5.84
C ILE A 65 6.88 8.38 -6.67
N LYS A 66 7.96 7.65 -6.97
CA LYS A 66 9.04 8.16 -7.81
C LYS A 66 8.84 7.78 -9.27
N GLN A 67 8.52 6.51 -9.53
CA GLN A 67 8.29 6.04 -10.89
C GLN A 67 7.64 4.67 -10.91
N PHE A 68 7.09 4.33 -12.06
CA PHE A 68 6.45 3.03 -12.31
C PHE A 68 7.17 2.28 -13.42
N PHE A 69 7.16 0.95 -13.32
CA PHE A 69 7.63 0.04 -14.37
C PHE A 69 6.53 -0.97 -14.61
N HIS A 70 6.08 -1.10 -15.85
CA HIS A 70 5.02 -2.04 -16.22
C HIS A 70 5.55 -3.11 -17.14
N LYS A 71 5.18 -4.36 -16.88
CA LYS A 71 5.53 -5.48 -17.74
C LYS A 71 4.43 -6.53 -17.66
N GLU A 72 3.74 -6.74 -18.77
CA GLU A 72 2.65 -7.72 -18.85
C GLU A 72 1.62 -7.48 -17.75
N ASN A 73 1.38 -8.45 -16.86
CA ASN A 73 0.41 -8.29 -15.77
C ASN A 73 1.03 -7.82 -14.46
N GLN A 74 2.23 -7.25 -14.52
CA GLN A 74 2.94 -6.80 -13.33
C GLN A 74 3.30 -5.33 -13.41
N THR A 75 3.36 -4.70 -12.24
CA THR A 75 3.83 -3.33 -12.11
C THR A 75 4.75 -3.24 -10.91
N ILE A 76 5.88 -2.55 -11.09
CA ILE A 76 6.76 -2.19 -9.99
C ILE A 76 6.62 -0.69 -9.78
N VAL A 77 6.45 -0.27 -8.54
CA VAL A 77 6.44 1.14 -8.17
C VAL A 77 7.58 1.40 -7.20
N GLU A 78 8.38 2.40 -7.50
CA GLU A 78 9.47 2.87 -6.63
C GLU A 78 8.94 4.05 -5.83
N TRP A 79 9.22 4.06 -4.52
CA TRP A 79 8.65 5.09 -3.65
C TRP A 79 9.56 5.44 -2.47
N TYR A 80 9.25 6.58 -1.85
CA TYR A 80 9.81 7.02 -0.57
C TYR A 80 8.69 7.02 0.46
N PHE A 81 8.98 6.55 1.66
CA PHE A 81 8.00 6.36 2.73
C PHE A 81 8.50 6.96 4.05
N LYS A 82 7.58 7.58 4.79
CA LYS A 82 7.86 8.07 6.13
C LYS A 82 6.63 7.91 6.98
N ASN A 83 6.81 7.39 8.20
CA ASN A 83 5.70 7.31 9.16
C ASN A 83 6.09 7.92 10.49
N GLY A 84 5.07 8.19 11.32
CA GLY A 84 5.23 8.58 12.70
C GLY A 84 4.30 7.72 13.54
N MET A 85 4.84 7.05 14.54
CA MET A 85 4.07 6.20 15.43
C MET A 85 3.64 6.99 16.67
N ASN A 86 2.56 6.54 17.31
CA ASN A 86 2.01 7.22 18.49
C ASN A 86 2.99 7.27 19.66
N ASN A 87 3.94 6.33 19.71
CA ASN A 87 4.99 6.31 20.74
C ASN A 87 6.16 7.26 20.43
N GLY A 88 6.09 7.98 19.31
CA GLY A 88 7.12 8.92 18.91
C GLY A 88 8.16 8.39 17.94
N ASP A 89 8.13 7.10 17.62
CA ASP A 89 9.06 6.53 16.64
C ASP A 89 8.76 7.05 15.25
N ILE A 90 9.82 7.33 14.50
CA ILE A 90 9.74 7.79 13.11
C ILE A 90 10.59 6.85 12.27
N GLU A 91 10.02 6.37 11.17
CA GLU A 91 10.75 5.55 10.22
C GLU A 91 10.66 6.19 8.84
N GLU A 92 11.75 6.14 8.09
CA GLU A 92 11.72 6.59 6.70
C GLU A 92 12.69 5.77 5.86
N PHE A 93 12.29 5.45 4.65
CA PHE A 93 13.10 4.64 3.74
C PHE A 93 12.54 4.69 2.32
N ASP A 94 13.40 4.33 1.37
CA ASP A 94 13.00 4.10 -0.01
C ASP A 94 12.69 2.63 -0.20
N GLY A 95 11.79 2.32 -1.10
CA GLY A 95 11.45 0.94 -1.39
C GLY A 95 10.78 0.76 -2.72
N ILE A 96 10.43 -0.48 -3.00
CA ILE A 96 9.66 -0.84 -4.19
C ILE A 96 8.54 -1.78 -3.79
N SER A 97 7.45 -1.75 -4.57
CA SER A 97 6.37 -2.72 -4.46
C SER A 97 6.19 -3.40 -5.81
N LEU A 98 5.96 -4.72 -5.78
CA LEU A 98 5.61 -5.48 -6.96
C LEU A 98 4.13 -5.81 -6.88
N ILE A 99 3.39 -5.44 -7.90
CA ILE A 99 1.95 -5.68 -7.98
C ILE A 99 1.67 -6.63 -9.14
N GLU A 100 0.89 -7.68 -8.87
CA GLU A 100 0.41 -8.58 -9.90
C GLU A 100 -1.08 -8.30 -10.12
N TRP A 101 -1.46 -8.14 -11.38
CA TRP A 101 -2.83 -7.80 -11.76
C TRP A 101 -3.56 -9.05 -12.24
N THR A 102 -4.85 -9.11 -11.98
CA THR A 102 -5.68 -10.26 -12.35
C THR A 102 -6.46 -10.07 -13.64
N GLU A 103 -6.34 -8.92 -14.26
CA GLU A 103 -7.06 -8.65 -15.51
C GLU A 103 -6.15 -8.37 -16.70
#